data_da5299bc0de70e262a73e82cbfb55d1d
#
_entry.id   da5299bc0de70e262a73e82cbfb55d1d
#
_cell.length_a   1.000
_cell.length_b   1.000
_cell.length_c   1.000
_cell.angle_alpha   90.00
_cell.angle_beta   90.00
_cell.angle_gamma   90.00
#
_symmetry.space_group_name_H-M   'P 1'
#
loop_
_entity.id
_entity.type
_entity.pdbx_description
1 polymer ?
#
loop_
_entity_poly.entity_id
_entity_poly.type
_entity_poly.pdbx_seq_one_letter_code
_entity_poly.pdbx_strand_id
1 'polypeptide(L)'
;MRFRLRPALLAGLIVFLAISALLARWLALENVERSAVLVVLKAEARGDLAAMLEHLHPCSSSCHADAVADARRLKRPGQIEILAYQSATAHSVTTSVGFTRVAWKSSVGRLPVVQCVKVERKGNAISGISILLLGVSLPIPDTSDC
;
A
#
# COMPACT_ATOMS: atom_id res chain seq x y z
N MET A 1 3.31 -47.68 21.22
CA MET A 1 4.07 -47.48 19.93
C MET A 1 4.82 -46.15 20.00
N ARG A 2 6.14 -46.16 20.10
CA ARG A 2 6.97 -44.95 20.09
C ARG A 2 7.21 -44.60 18.63
N PHE A 3 6.48 -43.62 18.09
CA PHE A 3 6.75 -43.05 16.77
C PHE A 3 8.15 -42.38 16.84
N ARG A 4 9.16 -43.08 16.41
CA ARG A 4 10.43 -42.46 16.05
C ARG A 4 10.18 -41.72 14.73
N LEU A 5 9.64 -40.49 14.81
CA LEU A 5 9.65 -39.59 13.66
C LEU A 5 11.12 -39.48 13.22
N ARG A 6 11.39 -39.94 12.00
CA ARG A 6 12.75 -39.85 11.45
C ARG A 6 13.16 -38.37 11.45
N PRO A 7 14.36 -38.02 11.91
CA PRO A 7 14.78 -36.62 12.03
C PRO A 7 14.63 -35.83 10.72
N ALA A 8 14.71 -36.52 9.58
CA ALA A 8 14.47 -35.94 8.25
C ALA A 8 13.02 -35.41 8.05
N LEU A 9 12.00 -36.08 8.62
CA LEU A 9 10.60 -35.61 8.53
C LEU A 9 10.38 -34.39 9.41
N LEU A 10 11.00 -34.34 10.60
CA LEU A 10 10.95 -33.15 11.46
C LEU A 10 11.63 -31.97 10.81
N ALA A 11 12.81 -32.15 10.23
CA ALA A 11 13.52 -31.10 9.51
C ALA A 11 12.69 -30.58 8.33
N GLY A 12 12.09 -31.46 7.54
CA GLY A 12 11.20 -31.09 6.42
C GLY A 12 9.98 -30.29 6.89
N LEU A 13 9.36 -30.68 8.00
CA LEU A 13 8.21 -29.95 8.56
C LEU A 13 8.62 -28.55 9.03
N ILE A 14 9.75 -28.40 9.69
CA ILE A 14 10.25 -27.09 10.14
C ILE A 14 10.53 -26.17 8.96
N VAL A 15 11.19 -26.66 7.92
CA VAL A 15 11.46 -25.89 6.69
C VAL A 15 10.15 -25.48 6.02
N PHE A 16 9.19 -26.39 5.88
CA PHE A 16 7.88 -26.08 5.31
C PHE A 16 7.14 -25.01 6.11
N LEU A 17 7.11 -25.11 7.43
CA LEU A 17 6.46 -24.11 8.28
C LEU A 17 7.16 -22.74 8.18
N ALA A 18 8.48 -22.71 8.11
CA ALA A 18 9.25 -21.48 7.94
C ALA A 18 8.94 -20.79 6.60
N ILE A 19 8.91 -21.54 5.50
CA ILE A 19 8.57 -21.03 4.18
C ILE A 19 7.12 -20.54 4.17
N SER A 20 6.18 -21.31 4.72
CA SER A 20 4.77 -20.92 4.80
C SER A 20 4.56 -19.64 5.60
N ALA A 21 5.26 -19.48 6.72
CA ALA A 21 5.20 -18.27 7.54
C ALA A 21 5.77 -17.04 6.80
N LEU A 22 6.87 -17.22 6.05
CA LEU A 22 7.45 -16.15 5.22
C LEU A 22 6.50 -15.72 4.10
N LEU A 23 5.89 -16.67 3.41
CA LEU A 23 4.91 -16.39 2.35
C LEU A 23 3.66 -15.69 2.89
N ALA A 24 3.11 -16.18 4.00
CA ALA A 24 1.95 -15.56 4.65
C ALA A 24 2.24 -14.11 5.07
N ARG A 25 3.44 -13.87 5.59
CA ARG A 25 3.88 -12.53 6.00
C ARG A 25 4.08 -11.60 4.79
N TRP A 26 4.62 -12.12 3.70
CA TRP A 26 4.80 -11.36 2.47
C TRP A 26 3.47 -10.90 1.86
N LEU A 27 2.48 -11.81 1.80
CA LEU A 27 1.12 -11.50 1.35
C LEU A 27 0.40 -10.49 2.27
N ALA A 28 0.64 -10.59 3.59
CA ALA A 28 0.05 -9.65 4.54
C ALA A 28 0.54 -8.21 4.35
N LEU A 29 1.79 -8.01 3.90
CA LEU A 29 2.37 -6.68 3.68
C LEU A 29 1.69 -5.90 2.56
N GLU A 30 1.37 -6.54 1.46
CA GLU A 30 0.64 -5.92 0.35
C GLU A 30 -0.75 -5.46 0.79
N ASN A 31 -1.43 -6.25 1.62
CA ASN A 31 -2.73 -5.90 2.16
C ASN A 31 -2.67 -4.69 3.11
N VAL A 32 -1.63 -4.59 3.94
CA VAL A 32 -1.43 -3.45 4.85
C VAL A 32 -1.18 -2.16 4.06
N GLU A 33 -0.30 -2.21 3.06
CA GLU A 33 -0.03 -1.07 2.19
C GLU A 33 -1.30 -0.62 1.45
N ARG A 34 -2.00 -1.57 0.82
CA ARG A 34 -3.25 -1.31 0.12
C ARG A 34 -4.31 -0.68 1.03
N SER A 35 -4.41 -1.14 2.26
CA SER A 35 -5.34 -0.59 3.25
C SER A 35 -4.99 0.85 3.62
N ALA A 36 -3.71 1.14 3.84
CA ALA A 36 -3.24 2.50 4.13
C ALA A 36 -3.52 3.45 2.97
N VAL A 37 -3.20 3.04 1.74
CA VAL A 37 -3.50 3.82 0.53
C VAL A 37 -5.01 4.06 0.38
N LEU A 38 -5.84 3.04 0.60
CA LEU A 38 -7.30 3.17 0.50
C LEU A 38 -7.87 4.19 1.48
N VAL A 39 -7.31 4.31 2.68
CA VAL A 39 -7.77 5.31 3.68
C VAL A 39 -7.52 6.72 3.17
N VAL A 40 -6.33 7.00 2.61
CA VAL A 40 -5.99 8.31 2.04
C VAL A 40 -6.89 8.63 0.83
N LEU A 41 -7.07 7.68 -0.09
CA LEU A 41 -7.93 7.87 -1.26
C LEU A 41 -9.40 8.11 -0.88
N LYS A 42 -9.89 7.50 0.20
CA LYS A 42 -11.23 7.79 0.74
C LYS A 42 -11.34 9.21 1.30
N ALA A 43 -10.29 9.70 1.97
CA ALA A 43 -10.24 11.07 2.45
C ALA A 43 -10.21 12.07 1.28
N GLU A 44 -9.39 11.79 0.26
CA GLU A 44 -9.29 12.56 -0.98
C GLU A 44 -10.65 12.66 -1.71
N ALA A 45 -11.33 11.54 -1.92
CA ALA A 45 -12.63 11.54 -2.56
C ALA A 45 -13.73 12.26 -1.78
N ARG A 46 -13.60 12.36 -0.46
CA ARG A 46 -14.46 13.22 0.36
C ARG A 46 -14.05 14.70 0.30
N GLY A 47 -12.85 14.99 -0.19
CA GLY A 47 -12.24 16.32 -0.13
C GLY A 47 -11.84 16.71 1.30
N ASP A 48 -11.53 15.73 2.12
CA ASP A 48 -11.15 15.91 3.53
C ASP A 48 -9.62 16.01 3.63
N LEU A 49 -9.11 17.22 3.45
CA LEU A 49 -7.68 17.51 3.50
C LEU A 49 -7.07 17.15 4.88
N ALA A 50 -7.78 17.41 5.97
CA ALA A 50 -7.27 17.13 7.31
C ALA A 50 -7.02 15.62 7.48
N ALA A 51 -7.99 14.80 7.10
CA ALA A 51 -7.84 13.34 7.14
C ALA A 51 -6.75 12.83 6.17
N MET A 52 -6.57 13.45 4.99
CA MET A 52 -5.46 13.10 4.09
C MET A 52 -4.11 13.34 4.77
N LEU A 53 -3.91 14.54 5.35
CA LEU A 53 -2.66 14.93 5.98
C LEU A 53 -2.34 14.13 7.25
N GLU A 54 -3.34 13.64 7.95
CA GLU A 54 -3.17 12.76 9.11
C GLU A 54 -2.48 11.44 8.74
N HIS A 55 -2.70 10.95 7.52
CA HIS A 55 -2.14 9.69 7.03
C HIS A 55 -0.88 9.87 6.16
N LEU A 56 -0.54 11.12 5.77
CA LEU A 56 0.63 11.45 4.97
C LEU A 56 1.77 11.97 5.88
N HIS A 57 2.64 11.09 6.35
CA HIS A 57 3.74 11.47 7.24
C HIS A 57 5.07 10.82 6.83
N PRO A 58 6.16 11.62 6.75
CA PRO A 58 6.24 13.08 6.75
C PRO A 58 5.78 13.66 5.41
N CYS A 59 4.90 14.67 5.45
CA CYS A 59 4.42 15.36 4.26
C CYS A 59 5.26 16.62 4.03
N SER A 60 6.01 16.69 2.93
CA SER A 60 6.79 17.86 2.52
C SER A 60 5.86 18.99 2.05
N SER A 61 6.43 20.17 1.81
CA SER A 61 5.66 21.30 1.25
C SER A 61 5.01 20.99 -0.10
N SER A 62 5.70 20.24 -0.97
CA SER A 62 5.15 19.76 -2.24
C SER A 62 4.01 18.75 -2.02
N CYS A 63 4.19 17.78 -1.13
CA CYS A 63 3.15 16.83 -0.75
C CYS A 63 1.88 17.56 -0.24
N HIS A 64 2.05 18.60 0.59
CA HIS A 64 0.93 19.38 1.09
C HIS A 64 0.21 20.13 -0.05
N ALA A 65 0.96 20.73 -0.98
CA ALA A 65 0.38 21.42 -2.14
C ALA A 65 -0.43 20.46 -3.03
N ASP A 66 0.12 19.27 -3.31
CA ASP A 66 -0.55 18.23 -4.08
C ASP A 66 -1.82 17.74 -3.36
N ALA A 67 -1.75 17.47 -2.06
CA ALA A 67 -2.91 17.05 -1.26
C ALA A 67 -4.04 18.10 -1.27
N VAL A 68 -3.70 19.40 -1.19
CA VAL A 68 -4.69 20.49 -1.32
C VAL A 68 -5.33 20.50 -2.71
N ALA A 69 -4.54 20.32 -3.75
CA ALA A 69 -5.04 20.31 -5.12
C ALA A 69 -5.96 19.10 -5.37
N ASP A 70 -5.56 17.91 -4.89
CA ASP A 70 -6.32 16.68 -5.04
C ASP A 70 -7.62 16.70 -4.26
N ALA A 71 -7.61 17.13 -2.99
CA ALA A 71 -8.81 17.27 -2.17
C ALA A 71 -9.88 18.17 -2.82
N ARG A 72 -9.44 19.16 -3.63
CA ARG A 72 -10.35 20.05 -4.36
C ARG A 72 -10.83 19.47 -5.68
N ARG A 73 -9.94 18.83 -6.45
CA ARG A 73 -10.20 18.39 -7.83
C ARG A 73 -10.85 17.01 -7.89
N LEU A 74 -10.50 16.13 -6.96
CA LEU A 74 -10.90 14.73 -6.96
C LEU A 74 -12.04 14.42 -6.00
N LYS A 75 -12.67 15.45 -5.44
CA LYS A 75 -13.87 15.27 -4.63
C LYS A 75 -14.95 14.59 -5.45
N ARG A 76 -15.26 13.34 -5.10
CA ARG A 76 -16.24 12.52 -5.79
C ARG A 76 -17.11 11.79 -4.76
N PRO A 77 -18.43 11.92 -4.84
CA PRO A 77 -19.33 11.19 -3.95
C PRO A 77 -19.28 9.67 -4.23
N GLY A 78 -19.67 8.88 -3.25
CA GLY A 78 -19.81 7.44 -3.38
C GLY A 78 -18.65 6.64 -2.78
N GLN A 79 -18.74 5.33 -2.93
CA GLN A 79 -17.72 4.40 -2.47
C GLN A 79 -16.56 4.35 -3.48
N ILE A 80 -15.36 4.19 -2.95
CA ILE A 80 -14.16 4.02 -3.76
C ILE A 80 -13.91 2.55 -4.01
N GLU A 81 -13.61 2.23 -5.25
CA GLU A 81 -13.15 0.93 -5.71
C GLU A 81 -11.77 1.06 -6.34
N ILE A 82 -10.82 0.26 -5.88
CA ILE A 82 -9.49 0.14 -6.48
C ILE A 82 -9.59 -0.85 -7.64
N LEU A 83 -9.31 -0.38 -8.84
CA LEU A 83 -9.35 -1.17 -10.08
C LEU A 83 -8.03 -1.86 -10.35
N ALA A 84 -6.91 -1.17 -10.10
CA ALA A 84 -5.57 -1.70 -10.28
C ALA A 84 -4.65 -1.17 -9.18
N TYR A 85 -3.74 -2.02 -8.73
CA TYR A 85 -2.78 -1.73 -7.69
C TYR A 85 -1.43 -2.36 -8.04
N GLN A 86 -0.42 -1.54 -8.24
CA GLN A 86 0.93 -1.96 -8.62
C GLN A 86 1.92 -1.34 -7.65
N SER A 87 2.39 -2.14 -6.70
CA SER A 87 3.36 -1.69 -5.71
C SER A 87 4.79 -1.96 -6.18
N ALA A 88 5.60 -0.91 -6.31
CA ALA A 88 7.04 -1.05 -6.57
C ALA A 88 7.82 -1.43 -5.30
N THR A 89 7.23 -1.26 -4.11
CA THR A 89 7.88 -1.61 -2.84
C THR A 89 7.74 -3.08 -2.47
N ALA A 90 6.89 -3.83 -3.17
CA ALA A 90 6.58 -5.23 -2.86
C ALA A 90 7.80 -6.17 -2.88
N HIS A 91 8.82 -5.84 -3.63
CA HIS A 91 9.99 -6.69 -3.86
C HIS A 91 11.22 -6.36 -3.02
N SER A 92 11.13 -5.39 -2.10
CA SER A 92 12.26 -5.01 -1.24
C SER A 92 12.28 -5.75 0.09
N VAL A 93 13.44 -6.24 0.47
CA VAL A 93 13.66 -7.00 1.73
C VAL A 93 14.06 -6.09 2.89
N THR A 94 14.46 -4.85 2.58
CA THR A 94 14.93 -3.84 3.55
C THR A 94 14.07 -2.58 3.47
N THR A 95 14.36 -1.59 4.32
CA THR A 95 13.71 -0.28 4.24
C THR A 95 13.84 0.28 2.82
N SER A 96 12.73 0.54 2.19
CA SER A 96 12.70 1.04 0.82
C SER A 96 11.63 2.10 0.65
N VAL A 97 11.97 3.10 -0.17
CA VAL A 97 11.01 4.06 -0.69
C VAL A 97 10.69 3.65 -2.12
N GLY A 98 9.42 3.59 -2.43
CA GLY A 98 8.96 3.27 -3.77
C GLY A 98 7.69 4.01 -4.12
N PHE A 99 7.23 3.84 -5.35
CA PHE A 99 5.98 4.40 -5.82
C PHE A 99 4.99 3.26 -6.11
N THR A 100 3.80 3.42 -5.58
CA THR A 100 2.68 2.52 -5.85
C THR A 100 1.75 3.20 -6.82
N ARG A 101 1.57 2.61 -8.00
CA ARG A 101 0.57 3.06 -8.96
C ARG A 101 -0.78 2.50 -8.58
N VAL A 102 -1.76 3.39 -8.43
CA VAL A 102 -3.12 3.01 -8.09
C VAL A 102 -4.10 3.60 -9.08
N ALA A 103 -4.99 2.76 -9.62
CA ALA A 103 -6.14 3.19 -10.39
C ALA A 103 -7.40 2.95 -9.56
N TRP A 104 -8.20 3.98 -9.37
CA TRP A 104 -9.41 3.90 -8.58
C TRP A 104 -10.57 4.66 -9.25
N LYS A 105 -11.78 4.30 -8.88
CA LYS A 105 -13.00 5.02 -9.31
C LYS A 105 -13.95 5.19 -8.13
N SER A 106 -14.81 6.18 -8.21
CA SER A 106 -16.00 6.29 -7.36
C SER A 106 -17.16 5.50 -7.96
N SER A 107 -18.01 4.93 -7.14
CA SER A 107 -19.22 4.22 -7.57
C SER A 107 -20.16 5.08 -8.43
N VAL A 108 -20.06 6.41 -8.30
CA VAL A 108 -20.86 7.39 -9.09
C VAL A 108 -20.04 7.97 -10.24
N GLY A 109 -18.71 7.89 -10.21
CA GLY A 109 -17.82 8.43 -11.24
C GLY A 109 -17.65 7.48 -12.42
N ARG A 110 -17.69 8.01 -13.64
CA ARG A 110 -17.54 7.19 -14.87
C ARG A 110 -16.09 6.89 -15.23
N LEU A 111 -15.16 7.80 -14.93
CA LEU A 111 -13.76 7.67 -15.33
C LEU A 111 -12.89 7.30 -14.14
N PRO A 112 -11.96 6.35 -14.31
CA PRO A 112 -10.96 6.04 -13.31
C PRO A 112 -10.00 7.21 -13.14
N VAL A 113 -9.41 7.29 -11.95
CA VAL A 113 -8.30 8.18 -11.62
C VAL A 113 -7.08 7.31 -11.41
N VAL A 114 -5.96 7.68 -12.01
CA VAL A 114 -4.67 7.01 -11.83
C VAL A 114 -3.73 7.97 -11.12
N GLN A 115 -3.11 7.52 -10.05
CA GLN A 115 -2.19 8.30 -9.22
C GLN A 115 -1.01 7.45 -8.76
N CYS A 116 0.09 8.14 -8.44
CA CYS A 116 1.25 7.54 -7.80
C CYS A 116 1.25 7.88 -6.31
N VAL A 117 1.31 6.88 -5.47
CA VAL A 117 1.46 7.05 -4.04
C VAL A 117 2.90 6.73 -3.66
N LYS A 118 3.58 7.69 -3.05
CA LYS A 118 4.94 7.48 -2.55
C LYS A 118 4.87 6.79 -1.19
N VAL A 119 5.42 5.59 -1.12
CA VAL A 119 5.35 4.72 0.06
C VAL A 119 6.76 4.45 0.57
N GLU A 120 6.95 4.57 1.88
CA GLU A 120 8.15 4.13 2.57
C GLU A 120 7.82 2.93 3.46
N ARG A 121 8.56 1.86 3.30
CA ARG A 121 8.54 0.70 4.20
C ARG A 121 9.72 0.80 5.16
N LYS A 122 9.43 0.76 6.46
CA LYS A 122 10.43 0.72 7.53
C LYS A 122 10.30 -0.57 8.32
N GLY A 123 11.44 -1.16 8.64
CA GLY A 123 11.49 -2.37 9.45
C GLY A 123 12.03 -3.58 8.69
N ASN A 124 11.98 -4.71 9.35
CA ASN A 124 12.44 -5.99 8.81
C ASN A 124 11.45 -7.13 9.10
N ALA A 125 11.72 -8.30 8.54
CA ALA A 125 10.86 -9.46 8.70
C ALA A 125 10.72 -9.95 10.15
N ILE A 126 11.63 -9.57 11.05
CA ILE A 126 11.65 -10.02 12.45
C ILE A 126 10.96 -8.99 13.35
N SER A 127 11.33 -7.70 13.24
CA SER A 127 10.83 -6.62 14.10
C SER A 127 9.47 -6.06 13.68
N GLY A 128 8.96 -6.50 12.54
CA GLY A 128 7.75 -5.93 11.93
C GLY A 128 8.07 -4.88 10.88
N ILE A 129 7.10 -4.61 10.02
CA ILE A 129 7.20 -3.61 8.97
C ILE A 129 6.11 -2.58 9.20
N SER A 130 6.48 -1.31 9.20
CA SER A 130 5.57 -0.17 9.18
C SER A 130 5.52 0.43 7.78
N ILE A 131 4.34 0.87 7.37
CA ILE A 131 4.09 1.55 6.11
C ILE A 131 3.85 3.02 6.41
N LEU A 132 4.60 3.88 5.74
CA LEU A 132 4.44 5.33 5.79
C LEU A 132 4.10 5.83 4.38
N LEU A 133 3.05 6.62 4.27
CA LEU A 133 2.67 7.27 3.03
C LEU A 133 3.28 8.68 3.02
N LEU A 134 4.17 8.93 2.05
CA LEU A 134 4.94 10.17 1.96
C LEU A 134 4.28 11.22 1.05
N GLY A 135 3.30 10.80 0.24
CA GLY A 135 2.59 11.69 -0.66
C GLY A 135 1.75 10.94 -1.68
N VAL A 136 0.78 11.64 -2.23
CA VAL A 136 -0.04 11.22 -3.38
C VAL A 136 0.20 12.22 -4.49
N SER A 137 0.40 11.75 -5.71
CA SER A 137 0.59 12.62 -6.87
C SER A 137 -0.74 13.15 -7.39
N LEU A 138 -0.69 14.25 -8.12
CA LEU A 138 -1.80 14.62 -8.99
C LEU A 138 -2.12 13.48 -9.97
N PRO A 139 -3.37 13.42 -10.50
CA PRO A 139 -3.74 12.42 -11.49
C PRO A 139 -2.79 12.38 -12.68
N ILE A 140 -2.38 11.18 -13.05
CA ILE A 140 -1.52 10.92 -14.21
C ILE A 140 -2.30 10.21 -15.31
N PRO A 141 -1.85 10.28 -16.59
CA PRO A 141 -2.42 9.49 -17.66
C PRO A 141 -2.36 7.99 -17.38
N ASP A 142 -3.35 7.24 -17.85
CA ASP A 142 -3.44 5.79 -17.61
C ASP A 142 -2.24 5.00 -18.20
N THR A 143 -1.61 5.56 -19.21
CA THR A 143 -0.42 4.96 -19.84
C THR A 143 0.91 5.32 -19.17
N SER A 144 0.87 6.16 -18.13
CA SER A 144 2.07 6.61 -17.44
C SER A 144 2.46 5.68 -16.30
N ASP A 145 3.74 5.48 -16.16
CA ASP A 145 4.34 4.79 -15.01
C ASP A 145 4.62 5.81 -13.88
N CYS A 146 4.77 5.30 -12.68
CA CYS A 146 5.28 6.07 -11.56
C CYS A 146 6.84 6.13 -11.64
#